data_d9238db6dbe436d4533e4766c5791428
#
_entry.id   d9238db6dbe436d4533e4766c5791428
#
_cell.length_a   1.000
_cell.length_b   1.000
_cell.length_c   1.000
_cell.angle_alpha   90.00
_cell.angle_beta   90.00
_cell.angle_gamma   90.00
#
_symmetry.space_group_name_H-M   'P 1'
#
loop_
_entity.id
_entity.type
_entity.pdbx_description
1 polymer ?
#
loop_
_entity_poly.entity_id
_entity_poly.type
_entity_poly.pdbx_seq_one_letter_code
_entity_poly.pdbx_strand_id
1 'polypeptide(L)'
;MKRVIGCLAAALAVSMVAPAFAQDQEWDEYTSIQDGFTVDMPGKPQIQTTTWTSQYRYVLPARVYTASHGAEKYSVTVVDYRPAEKLGEERFKQCPKGAETCLGTQDGRNGDIIGLGYWKMDVRGAMTFAMLKILQRDPAAKLTDMNLQFQQVVEGYFLQLANPDGSHTFDYITMHENRLYIFEGMTPKGYPVGDLFQSSVGFVDKDGNQIRYTDYYSNTIHGLRQYVPPPAGLTPADGGQRTVGEVHLAN
;
A
#
# COMPACT_ATOMS: atom_id res chain seq x y z
N MET A 1 -39.84 71.31 -34.55
CA MET A 1 -38.76 70.34 -34.63
C MET A 1 -38.07 70.28 -33.26
N LYS A 2 -38.43 69.25 -32.47
CA LYS A 2 -37.83 69.04 -31.10
C LYS A 2 -36.94 67.83 -31.21
N ARG A 3 -35.61 67.98 -30.97
CA ARG A 3 -34.66 66.91 -30.89
C ARG A 3 -34.62 66.41 -29.43
N VAL A 4 -34.90 65.13 -29.19
CA VAL A 4 -34.77 64.47 -27.94
C VAL A 4 -33.36 63.77 -27.94
N ILE A 5 -32.47 64.15 -27.04
CA ILE A 5 -31.20 63.56 -26.82
C ILE A 5 -31.41 62.49 -25.73
N GLY A 6 -31.28 61.22 -26.11
CA GLY A 6 -31.30 60.10 -25.17
C GLY A 6 -29.91 59.84 -24.62
N CYS A 7 -29.74 60.00 -23.32
CA CYS A 7 -28.52 59.56 -22.59
C CYS A 7 -28.55 58.06 -22.32
N LEU A 8 -27.64 57.31 -22.94
CA LEU A 8 -27.39 55.90 -22.61
C LEU A 8 -26.43 55.86 -21.41
N ALA A 9 -26.95 55.44 -20.25
CA ALA A 9 -26.11 55.13 -19.09
C ALA A 9 -25.60 53.68 -19.18
N ALA A 10 -24.32 53.49 -19.44
CA ALA A 10 -23.66 52.19 -19.40
C ALA A 10 -23.31 51.86 -17.94
N ALA A 11 -24.02 50.89 -17.37
CA ALA A 11 -23.67 50.36 -16.04
C ALA A 11 -22.50 49.34 -16.18
N LEU A 12 -21.30 49.71 -15.70
CA LEU A 12 -20.19 48.77 -15.53
C LEU A 12 -20.48 47.88 -14.30
N ALA A 13 -20.79 46.63 -14.55
CA ALA A 13 -20.78 45.59 -13.49
C ALA A 13 -19.35 45.18 -13.17
N VAL A 14 -18.78 45.71 -12.09
CA VAL A 14 -17.50 45.24 -11.53
C VAL A 14 -17.76 43.92 -10.82
N SER A 15 -17.45 42.80 -11.45
CA SER A 15 -17.44 41.49 -10.82
C SER A 15 -16.28 41.45 -9.80
N MET A 16 -16.59 41.60 -8.53
CA MET A 16 -15.63 41.30 -7.45
C MET A 16 -15.39 39.79 -7.44
N VAL A 17 -14.26 39.36 -8.01
CA VAL A 17 -13.72 38.04 -7.77
C VAL A 17 -13.20 38.08 -6.32
N ALA A 18 -13.97 37.54 -5.37
CA ALA A 18 -13.47 37.31 -4.03
C ALA A 18 -12.27 36.36 -4.13
N PRO A 19 -11.12 36.67 -3.53
CA PRO A 19 -10.04 35.70 -3.41
C PRO A 19 -10.59 34.51 -2.63
N ALA A 20 -10.60 33.34 -3.25
CA ALA A 20 -10.80 32.11 -2.55
C ALA A 20 -9.61 31.99 -1.57
N PHE A 21 -9.82 32.35 -0.32
CA PHE A 21 -8.89 32.00 0.74
C PHE A 21 -8.80 30.47 0.68
N ALA A 22 -7.63 29.95 0.31
CA ALA A 22 -7.30 28.56 0.53
C ALA A 22 -7.53 28.37 2.04
N GLN A 23 -8.59 27.66 2.42
CA GLN A 23 -8.73 27.20 3.79
C GLN A 23 -7.47 26.43 4.09
N ASP A 24 -6.71 26.82 5.10
CA ASP A 24 -5.64 26.01 5.66
C ASP A 24 -6.29 24.66 5.99
N GLN A 25 -5.98 23.68 5.17
CA GLN A 25 -6.55 22.35 5.29
C GLN A 25 -5.87 21.71 6.48
N GLU A 26 -6.63 21.59 7.58
CA GLU A 26 -6.13 21.03 8.83
C GLU A 26 -5.72 19.58 8.62
N TRP A 27 -4.61 19.18 9.20
CA TRP A 27 -4.15 17.80 9.21
C TRP A 27 -4.92 17.03 10.28
N ASP A 28 -5.63 16.01 9.86
CA ASP A 28 -6.42 15.13 10.71
C ASP A 28 -6.03 13.66 10.51
N GLU A 29 -6.11 12.88 11.58
CA GLU A 29 -5.98 11.43 11.47
C GLU A 29 -7.12 10.87 10.64
N TYR A 30 -6.79 10.32 9.48
CA TYR A 30 -7.71 9.57 8.64
C TYR A 30 -7.63 8.09 8.96
N THR A 31 -8.78 7.47 9.24
CA THR A 31 -8.90 6.02 9.50
C THR A 31 -9.67 5.34 8.40
N SER A 32 -9.08 4.28 7.81
CA SER A 32 -9.74 3.35 6.91
C SER A 32 -9.93 2.00 7.60
N ILE A 33 -11.11 1.76 8.19
CA ILE A 33 -11.44 0.44 8.77
C ILE A 33 -11.44 -0.65 7.70
N GLN A 34 -11.93 -0.33 6.49
CA GLN A 34 -11.96 -1.27 5.37
C GLN A 34 -10.58 -1.78 4.99
N ASP A 35 -9.58 -0.92 5.02
CA ASP A 35 -8.20 -1.25 4.65
C ASP A 35 -7.24 -1.37 5.82
N GLY A 36 -7.73 -1.16 7.05
CA GLY A 36 -7.02 -1.48 8.28
C GLY A 36 -5.84 -0.55 8.60
N PHE A 37 -5.93 0.76 8.26
CA PHE A 37 -4.86 1.71 8.55
C PHE A 37 -5.36 3.05 9.07
N THR A 38 -4.48 3.79 9.75
CA THR A 38 -4.60 5.23 10.02
C THR A 38 -3.38 5.97 9.49
N VAL A 39 -3.55 7.23 9.15
CA VAL A 39 -2.47 8.15 8.78
C VAL A 39 -2.99 9.59 8.85
N ASP A 40 -2.15 10.53 9.25
CA ASP A 40 -2.50 11.95 9.18
C ASP A 40 -2.55 12.39 7.72
N MET A 41 -3.65 13.04 7.34
CA MET A 41 -3.85 13.55 5.98
C MET A 41 -4.34 15.00 6.00
N PRO A 42 -3.97 15.79 4.99
CA PRO A 42 -4.53 17.14 4.83
C PRO A 42 -5.97 17.01 4.33
N GLY A 43 -6.89 16.91 5.29
CA GLY A 43 -8.32 16.72 5.05
C GLY A 43 -8.71 15.33 4.55
N LYS A 44 -9.97 15.19 4.16
CA LYS A 44 -10.54 13.91 3.73
C LYS A 44 -10.02 13.48 2.35
N PRO A 45 -9.39 12.29 2.22
CA PRO A 45 -8.86 11.85 0.93
C PRO A 45 -9.95 11.51 -0.08
N GLN A 46 -9.61 11.66 -1.36
CA GLN A 46 -10.34 11.05 -2.46
C GLN A 46 -9.93 9.59 -2.58
N ILE A 47 -10.91 8.70 -2.81
CA ILE A 47 -10.68 7.25 -2.84
C ILE A 47 -10.98 6.72 -4.22
N GLN A 48 -10.02 6.04 -4.84
CA GLN A 48 -10.18 5.39 -6.13
C GLN A 48 -9.91 3.89 -6.01
N THR A 49 -10.86 3.08 -6.50
CA THR A 49 -10.64 1.63 -6.64
C THR A 49 -9.91 1.36 -7.96
N THR A 50 -8.90 0.49 -7.90
CA THR A 50 -8.07 0.10 -9.04
C THR A 50 -7.62 -1.35 -8.89
N THR A 51 -6.69 -1.79 -9.74
CA THR A 51 -6.04 -3.08 -9.63
C THR A 51 -4.52 -2.92 -9.63
N TRP A 52 -3.86 -3.88 -9.03
CA TRP A 52 -2.42 -4.00 -8.98
C TRP A 52 -2.00 -5.31 -9.61
N THR A 53 -1.09 -5.26 -10.58
CA THR A 53 -0.48 -6.47 -11.11
C THR A 53 0.80 -6.76 -10.35
N SER A 54 0.82 -7.88 -9.65
CA SER A 54 1.96 -8.34 -8.86
C SER A 54 3.11 -8.88 -9.74
N GLN A 55 4.26 -9.18 -9.14
CA GLN A 55 5.43 -9.71 -9.87
C GLN A 55 5.13 -11.04 -10.57
N TYR A 56 4.27 -11.88 -10.01
CA TYR A 56 3.83 -13.14 -10.62
C TYR A 56 2.56 -13.02 -11.45
N ARG A 57 2.19 -11.76 -11.80
CA ARG A 57 1.06 -11.43 -12.67
C ARG A 57 -0.30 -11.81 -12.08
N TYR A 58 -0.43 -11.84 -10.76
CA TYR A 58 -1.74 -11.81 -10.12
C TYR A 58 -2.32 -10.41 -10.24
N VAL A 59 -3.57 -10.33 -10.68
CA VAL A 59 -4.33 -9.07 -10.69
C VAL A 59 -5.07 -8.98 -9.37
N LEU A 60 -4.63 -8.09 -8.51
CA LEU A 60 -5.10 -7.95 -7.14
C LEU A 60 -5.94 -6.68 -7.00
N PRO A 61 -6.98 -6.68 -6.15
CA PRO A 61 -7.72 -5.47 -5.83
C PRO A 61 -6.82 -4.44 -5.15
N ALA A 62 -6.99 -3.18 -5.52
CA ALA A 62 -6.28 -2.08 -4.89
C ALA A 62 -7.17 -0.85 -4.71
N ARG A 63 -6.83 -0.01 -3.73
CA ARG A 63 -7.40 1.32 -3.52
C ARG A 63 -6.29 2.34 -3.36
N VAL A 64 -6.56 3.53 -3.90
CA VAL A 64 -5.66 4.68 -3.76
C VAL A 64 -6.43 5.79 -3.07
N TYR A 65 -5.88 6.28 -1.98
CA TYR A 65 -6.36 7.40 -1.20
C TYR A 65 -5.46 8.59 -1.52
N THR A 66 -6.00 9.72 -1.92
CA THR A 66 -5.21 10.89 -2.31
C THR A 66 -5.70 12.15 -1.62
N ALA A 67 -4.77 12.96 -1.13
CA ALA A 67 -5.02 14.28 -0.60
C ALA A 67 -3.89 15.24 -1.03
N SER A 68 -4.12 16.54 -0.93
CA SER A 68 -3.13 17.56 -1.29
C SER A 68 -3.18 18.72 -0.30
N HIS A 69 -2.03 19.29 0.02
CA HIS A 69 -1.90 20.51 0.80
C HIS A 69 -1.10 21.53 -0.01
N GLY A 70 -1.79 22.49 -0.59
CA GLY A 70 -1.17 23.41 -1.55
C GLY A 70 -0.60 22.65 -2.75
N ALA A 71 0.72 22.69 -2.92
CA ALA A 71 1.42 21.97 -3.99
C ALA A 71 1.97 20.60 -3.56
N GLU A 72 1.86 20.26 -2.29
CA GLU A 72 2.23 18.94 -1.76
C GLU A 72 1.16 17.91 -2.09
N LYS A 73 1.57 16.66 -2.32
CA LYS A 73 0.66 15.56 -2.65
C LYS A 73 0.93 14.39 -1.73
N TYR A 74 -0.14 13.75 -1.27
CA TYR A 74 -0.08 12.61 -0.36
C TYR A 74 -0.98 11.51 -0.86
N SER A 75 -0.50 10.28 -0.81
CA SER A 75 -1.30 9.13 -1.20
C SER A 75 -1.00 7.90 -0.36
N VAL A 76 -2.04 7.07 -0.19
CA VAL A 76 -1.89 5.70 0.33
C VAL A 76 -2.42 4.76 -0.72
N THR A 77 -1.57 3.87 -1.21
CA THR A 77 -1.99 2.75 -2.05
C THR A 77 -2.07 1.50 -1.20
N VAL A 78 -3.25 0.87 -1.16
CA VAL A 78 -3.46 -0.40 -0.47
C VAL A 78 -3.77 -1.47 -1.48
N VAL A 79 -2.97 -2.55 -1.49
CA VAL A 79 -3.17 -3.71 -2.37
C VAL A 79 -3.51 -4.92 -1.53
N ASP A 80 -4.63 -5.56 -1.82
CA ASP A 80 -5.07 -6.75 -1.11
C ASP A 80 -4.43 -8.02 -1.67
N TYR A 81 -3.43 -8.57 -0.97
CA TYR A 81 -2.76 -9.82 -1.33
C TYR A 81 -3.45 -11.08 -0.77
N ARG A 82 -4.51 -10.94 0.03
CA ARG A 82 -5.23 -12.10 0.60
C ARG A 82 -5.79 -13.06 -0.47
N PRO A 83 -6.22 -12.60 -1.66
CA PRO A 83 -6.63 -13.52 -2.73
C PRO A 83 -5.49 -14.30 -3.39
N ALA A 84 -4.22 -13.95 -3.15
CA ALA A 84 -3.07 -14.51 -3.87
C ALA A 84 -2.94 -16.03 -3.70
N GLU A 85 -3.28 -16.58 -2.53
CA GLU A 85 -3.28 -18.03 -2.28
C GLU A 85 -4.25 -18.75 -3.22
N LYS A 86 -5.50 -18.30 -3.25
CA LYS A 86 -6.52 -18.88 -4.13
C LYS A 86 -6.14 -18.78 -5.61
N LEU A 87 -5.62 -17.63 -6.03
CA LEU A 87 -5.14 -17.43 -7.40
C LEU A 87 -3.97 -18.35 -7.74
N GLY A 88 -3.08 -18.60 -6.77
CA GLY A 88 -2.01 -19.59 -6.90
C GLY A 88 -2.53 -21.01 -7.08
N GLU A 89 -3.48 -21.42 -6.27
CA GLU A 89 -4.11 -22.73 -6.38
C GLU A 89 -4.85 -22.92 -7.72
N GLU A 90 -5.57 -21.90 -8.18
CA GLU A 90 -6.27 -21.94 -9.48
C GLU A 90 -5.27 -22.06 -10.64
N ARG A 91 -4.17 -21.33 -10.59
CA ARG A 91 -3.10 -21.43 -11.60
C ARG A 91 -2.45 -22.81 -11.55
N PHE A 92 -2.25 -23.39 -10.39
CA PHE A 92 -1.72 -24.75 -10.26
C PHE A 92 -2.60 -25.80 -10.94
N LYS A 93 -3.93 -25.71 -10.81
CA LYS A 93 -4.88 -26.63 -11.46
C LYS A 93 -4.82 -26.57 -12.99
N GLN A 94 -4.35 -25.45 -13.55
CA GLN A 94 -4.21 -25.25 -15.00
C GLN A 94 -2.85 -25.73 -15.53
N CYS A 95 -2.00 -26.25 -14.66
CA CYS A 95 -0.65 -26.66 -15.01
C CYS A 95 -0.66 -27.91 -15.88
N PRO A 96 0.07 -27.95 -17.03
CA PRO A 96 0.22 -29.15 -17.82
C PRO A 96 0.92 -30.26 -17.03
N LYS A 97 0.49 -31.49 -17.18
CA LYS A 97 1.18 -32.65 -16.57
C LYS A 97 2.64 -32.67 -16.99
N GLY A 98 3.55 -32.76 -16.01
CA GLY A 98 5.01 -32.83 -16.26
C GLY A 98 5.69 -31.48 -16.42
N ALA A 99 5.00 -30.37 -16.26
CA ALA A 99 5.63 -29.06 -16.24
C ALA A 99 6.30 -28.79 -14.88
N GLU A 100 7.61 -28.79 -14.84
CA GLU A 100 8.41 -28.56 -13.62
C GLU A 100 8.27 -27.14 -13.05
N THR A 101 7.76 -26.20 -13.83
CA THR A 101 7.74 -24.76 -13.48
C THR A 101 6.37 -24.20 -13.15
N CYS A 102 5.35 -25.04 -13.13
CA CYS A 102 4.02 -24.59 -12.72
C CYS A 102 3.89 -24.58 -11.21
N LEU A 103 4.41 -23.61 -10.55
CA LEU A 103 3.87 -23.23 -9.26
C LEU A 103 4.14 -24.06 -8.03
N GLY A 104 5.16 -23.76 -7.37
CA GLY A 104 5.50 -24.37 -6.10
C GLY A 104 6.18 -25.70 -6.31
N THR A 105 7.15 -25.93 -5.53
CA THR A 105 7.81 -27.22 -5.47
C THR A 105 6.83 -28.24 -4.92
N GLN A 106 6.44 -29.21 -5.75
CA GLN A 106 6.04 -30.49 -5.19
C GLN A 106 7.28 -31.10 -4.59
N ASP A 107 7.29 -31.41 -3.31
CA ASP A 107 8.17 -32.45 -2.88
C ASP A 107 7.55 -33.76 -3.40
N GLY A 108 8.32 -34.49 -4.18
CA GLY A 108 7.82 -35.66 -4.91
C GLY A 108 7.43 -36.84 -4.04
N ARG A 109 7.21 -36.70 -2.74
CA ARG A 109 6.97 -37.82 -1.84
C ARG A 109 5.50 -38.13 -1.58
N ASN A 110 4.60 -37.15 -1.59
CA ASN A 110 3.18 -37.37 -1.27
C ASN A 110 2.19 -36.57 -2.13
N GLY A 111 2.63 -35.90 -3.18
CA GLY A 111 1.74 -35.03 -3.96
C GLY A 111 1.36 -33.72 -3.26
N ASP A 112 1.86 -33.53 -2.05
CA ASP A 112 1.62 -32.31 -1.28
C ASP A 112 2.46 -31.16 -1.85
N ILE A 113 1.85 -30.03 -2.04
CA ILE A 113 2.55 -28.80 -2.43
C ILE A 113 3.32 -28.32 -1.19
N ILE A 114 4.51 -28.88 -0.98
CA ILE A 114 5.42 -28.43 0.04
C ILE A 114 6.31 -27.37 -0.59
N GLY A 115 6.23 -26.19 -0.10
CA GLY A 115 7.09 -25.13 -0.56
C GLY A 115 6.38 -23.79 -0.50
N LEU A 116 7.11 -22.78 -0.90
CA LEU A 116 6.63 -21.41 -0.80
C LEU A 116 5.51 -21.08 -1.79
N GLY A 117 5.28 -21.89 -2.80
CA GLY A 117 4.31 -21.62 -3.85
C GLY A 117 4.47 -20.22 -4.47
N TYR A 118 3.96 -19.97 -5.65
CA TYR A 118 4.07 -18.61 -6.21
C TYR A 118 3.32 -17.55 -5.40
N TRP A 119 2.21 -17.93 -4.78
CA TRP A 119 1.47 -16.98 -3.94
C TRP A 119 2.28 -16.51 -2.72
N LYS A 120 3.05 -17.39 -2.07
CA LYS A 120 3.93 -17.03 -0.94
C LYS A 120 5.10 -16.19 -1.39
N MET A 121 5.69 -16.52 -2.53
CA MET A 121 6.77 -15.71 -3.11
C MET A 121 6.28 -14.34 -3.53
N ASP A 122 5.06 -14.27 -4.08
CA ASP A 122 4.44 -13.01 -4.47
C ASP A 122 4.19 -12.11 -3.25
N VAL A 123 3.61 -12.67 -2.18
CA VAL A 123 3.38 -11.94 -0.93
C VAL A 123 4.70 -11.50 -0.28
N ARG A 124 5.72 -12.38 -0.23
CA ARG A 124 7.04 -12.03 0.32
C ARG A 124 7.77 -10.99 -0.50
N GLY A 125 7.64 -11.04 -1.81
CA GLY A 125 8.28 -10.11 -2.73
C GLY A 125 7.51 -8.80 -2.93
N ALA A 126 6.32 -8.65 -2.35
CA ALA A 126 5.43 -7.53 -2.62
C ALA A 126 6.07 -6.16 -2.35
N MET A 127 6.72 -5.99 -1.20
CA MET A 127 7.38 -4.72 -0.86
C MET A 127 8.55 -4.41 -1.80
N THR A 128 9.40 -5.40 -2.10
CA THR A 128 10.52 -5.23 -3.03
C THR A 128 10.03 -4.92 -4.44
N PHE A 129 8.95 -5.56 -4.87
CA PHE A 129 8.36 -5.29 -6.17
C PHE A 129 7.74 -3.89 -6.25
N ALA A 130 7.09 -3.43 -5.18
CA ALA A 130 6.60 -2.06 -5.08
C ALA A 130 7.75 -1.04 -5.16
N MET A 131 8.84 -1.27 -4.42
CA MET A 131 10.07 -0.47 -4.52
C MET A 131 10.56 -0.36 -5.96
N LEU A 132 10.68 -1.49 -6.66
CA LEU A 132 11.13 -1.51 -8.06
C LEU A 132 10.19 -0.70 -8.95
N LYS A 133 8.87 -0.82 -8.77
CA LYS A 133 7.90 -0.02 -9.53
C LYS A 133 8.06 1.49 -9.28
N ILE A 134 8.30 1.89 -8.03
CA ILE A 134 8.53 3.29 -7.68
C ILE A 134 9.81 3.80 -8.35
N LEU A 135 10.92 3.08 -8.21
CA LEU A 135 12.20 3.44 -8.81
C LEU A 135 12.20 3.46 -10.34
N GLN A 136 11.32 2.67 -10.97
CA GLN A 136 11.17 2.61 -12.42
C GLN A 136 10.15 3.62 -12.98
N ARG A 137 9.39 4.30 -12.11
CA ARG A 137 8.35 5.26 -12.52
C ARG A 137 8.93 6.43 -13.31
N ASP A 138 10.06 6.95 -12.85
CA ASP A 138 10.82 7.98 -13.53
C ASP A 138 12.32 7.62 -13.51
N PRO A 139 12.89 7.20 -14.65
CA PRO A 139 14.31 6.84 -14.72
C PRO A 139 15.28 7.99 -14.43
N ALA A 140 14.82 9.25 -14.47
CA ALA A 140 15.63 10.43 -14.17
C ALA A 140 15.59 10.80 -12.67
N ALA A 141 14.66 10.26 -11.91
CA ALA A 141 14.63 10.42 -10.45
C ALA A 141 15.83 9.69 -9.82
N LYS A 142 16.38 10.27 -8.76
CA LYS A 142 17.54 9.71 -8.06
C LYS A 142 17.13 9.24 -6.68
N LEU A 143 17.42 7.98 -6.38
CA LEU A 143 17.31 7.46 -5.02
C LEU A 143 18.37 8.14 -4.15
N THR A 144 17.94 8.86 -3.12
CA THR A 144 18.82 9.60 -2.20
C THR A 144 18.95 8.91 -0.85
N ASP A 145 17.91 8.18 -0.41
CA ASP A 145 17.95 7.37 0.79
C ASP A 145 17.06 6.13 0.64
N MET A 146 17.49 5.02 1.24
CA MET A 146 16.73 3.79 1.35
C MET A 146 17.15 3.06 2.61
N ASN A 147 16.21 2.78 3.48
CA ASN A 147 16.50 2.05 4.71
C ASN A 147 15.30 1.21 5.18
N LEU A 148 15.57 0.27 6.06
CA LEU A 148 14.55 -0.48 6.79
C LEU A 148 14.06 0.37 7.95
N GLN A 149 12.74 0.54 8.04
CA GLN A 149 12.09 1.28 9.12
C GLN A 149 10.95 0.48 9.73
N PHE A 150 10.53 0.92 10.91
CA PHE A 150 9.42 0.33 11.64
C PHE A 150 8.44 1.45 12.05
N GLN A 151 7.23 1.42 11.50
CA GLN A 151 6.15 2.27 11.96
C GLN A 151 5.19 1.45 12.82
N GLN A 152 4.93 1.90 14.06
CA GLN A 152 4.15 1.13 15.04
C GLN A 152 4.64 -0.33 15.19
N VAL A 153 5.98 -0.51 15.17
CA VAL A 153 6.65 -1.82 15.27
C VAL A 153 6.41 -2.74 14.06
N VAL A 154 5.76 -2.25 13.00
CA VAL A 154 5.58 -2.99 11.74
C VAL A 154 6.72 -2.67 10.79
N GLU A 155 7.35 -3.74 10.26
CA GLU A 155 8.49 -3.66 9.33
C GLU A 155 8.09 -3.04 7.98
N GLY A 156 8.95 -2.18 7.44
CA GLY A 156 8.78 -1.60 6.12
C GLY A 156 10.07 -0.99 5.57
N TYR A 157 10.01 -0.54 4.33
CA TYR A 157 11.10 0.17 3.67
C TYR A 157 10.75 1.63 3.50
N PHE A 158 11.70 2.48 3.85
CA PHE A 158 11.63 3.91 3.55
C PHE A 158 12.48 4.21 2.32
N LEU A 159 11.92 5.01 1.39
CA LEU A 159 12.61 5.50 0.20
C LEU A 159 12.50 7.02 0.15
N GLN A 160 13.57 7.67 -0.28
CA GLN A 160 13.56 9.07 -0.64
C GLN A 160 14.13 9.24 -2.05
N LEU A 161 13.40 9.98 -2.89
CA LEU A 161 13.76 10.27 -4.27
C LEU A 161 13.89 11.78 -4.48
N ALA A 162 14.95 12.19 -5.16
CA ALA A 162 15.05 13.53 -5.73
C ALA A 162 14.60 13.48 -7.19
N ASN A 163 13.52 14.18 -7.50
CA ASN A 163 12.92 14.21 -8.82
C ASN A 163 13.63 15.25 -9.73
N PRO A 164 13.54 15.09 -11.08
CA PRO A 164 14.22 15.99 -12.02
C PRO A 164 13.79 17.45 -11.94
N ASP A 165 12.55 17.71 -11.51
CA ASP A 165 12.00 19.06 -11.31
C ASP A 165 12.44 19.70 -9.99
N GLY A 166 13.22 18.97 -9.19
CA GLY A 166 13.71 19.37 -7.88
C GLY A 166 12.74 19.12 -6.74
N SER A 167 11.58 18.49 -6.97
CA SER A 167 10.71 17.96 -5.94
C SER A 167 11.31 16.72 -5.27
N HIS A 168 10.78 16.34 -4.12
CA HIS A 168 11.18 15.15 -3.40
C HIS A 168 9.96 14.22 -3.19
N THR A 169 10.19 12.93 -3.36
CA THR A 169 9.21 11.89 -3.05
C THR A 169 9.71 11.07 -1.86
N PHE A 170 8.82 10.81 -0.93
CA PHE A 170 9.07 10.01 0.27
C PHE A 170 8.07 8.88 0.29
N ASP A 171 8.55 7.65 0.35
CA ASP A 171 7.72 6.47 0.41
C ASP A 171 8.00 5.68 1.68
N TYR A 172 6.96 5.23 2.36
CA TYR A 172 7.02 4.15 3.31
C TYR A 172 6.24 2.97 2.76
N ILE A 173 6.91 1.85 2.55
CA ILE A 173 6.34 0.64 1.95
C ILE A 173 6.34 -0.45 2.99
N THR A 174 5.17 -0.96 3.31
CA THR A 174 5.05 -2.01 4.32
C THR A 174 4.00 -3.04 3.93
N MET A 175 4.01 -4.16 4.61
CA MET A 175 3.02 -5.21 4.45
C MET A 175 2.48 -5.65 5.80
N HIS A 176 1.17 -5.55 5.97
CA HIS A 176 0.48 -5.90 7.19
C HIS A 176 -0.75 -6.74 6.87
N GLU A 177 -0.94 -7.87 7.53
CA GLU A 177 -2.04 -8.81 7.32
C GLU A 177 -2.29 -9.15 5.84
N ASN A 178 -1.21 -9.39 5.08
CA ASN A 178 -1.24 -9.65 3.63
C ASN A 178 -1.88 -8.54 2.79
N ARG A 179 -1.83 -7.30 3.26
CA ARG A 179 -2.08 -6.11 2.47
C ARG A 179 -0.77 -5.33 2.32
N LEU A 180 -0.45 -4.97 1.10
CA LEU A 180 0.67 -4.07 0.80
C LEU A 180 0.17 -2.63 0.92
N TYR A 181 0.92 -1.82 1.64
CA TYR A 181 0.69 -0.39 1.78
C TYR A 181 1.88 0.39 1.22
N ILE A 182 1.59 1.43 0.46
CA ILE A 182 2.56 2.40 -0.02
C ILE A 182 2.05 3.77 0.42
N PHE A 183 2.71 4.37 1.39
CA PHE A 183 2.46 5.72 1.85
C PHE A 183 3.44 6.64 1.15
N GLU A 184 2.95 7.44 0.21
CA GLU A 184 3.77 8.31 -0.62
C GLU A 184 3.44 9.78 -0.35
N GLY A 185 4.46 10.56 -0.02
CA GLY A 185 4.40 12.02 0.08
C GLY A 185 5.32 12.65 -0.98
N MET A 186 4.84 13.69 -1.66
CA MET A 186 5.64 14.49 -2.59
C MET A 186 5.63 15.94 -2.17
N THR A 187 6.81 16.51 -1.96
CA THR A 187 6.99 17.92 -1.62
C THR A 187 7.67 18.66 -2.77
N PRO A 188 7.22 19.88 -3.14
CA PRO A 188 7.84 20.68 -4.19
C PRO A 188 9.25 21.12 -3.80
N LYS A 189 9.99 21.58 -4.81
CA LYS A 189 11.33 22.16 -4.62
C LYS A 189 11.29 23.31 -3.59
N GLY A 190 12.20 23.23 -2.61
CA GLY A 190 12.36 24.26 -1.58
C GLY A 190 11.43 24.09 -0.38
N TYR A 191 10.57 23.08 -0.39
CA TYR A 191 9.77 22.71 0.78
C TYR A 191 10.59 21.83 1.73
N PRO A 192 10.25 21.83 3.03
CA PRO A 192 10.84 20.90 3.98
C PRO A 192 10.58 19.43 3.58
N VAL A 193 11.41 18.55 4.10
CA VAL A 193 11.20 17.10 3.98
C VAL A 193 9.86 16.74 4.64
N GLY A 194 8.98 16.09 3.87
CA GLY A 194 7.64 15.73 4.31
C GLY A 194 7.59 14.36 4.97
N ASP A 195 8.35 14.13 6.05
CA ASP A 195 8.44 12.84 6.74
C ASP A 195 7.31 12.59 7.77
N LEU A 196 6.59 13.61 8.17
CA LEU A 196 5.51 13.51 9.17
C LEU A 196 4.38 12.60 8.70
N PHE A 197 4.03 12.63 7.42
CA PHE A 197 3.00 11.80 6.85
C PHE A 197 3.29 10.30 7.04
N GLN A 198 4.50 9.85 6.69
CA GLN A 198 4.90 8.45 6.84
C GLN A 198 5.08 8.05 8.31
N SER A 199 5.42 9.01 9.18
CA SER A 199 5.62 8.76 10.61
C SER A 199 4.31 8.60 11.38
N SER A 200 3.19 9.11 10.85
CA SER A 200 1.87 9.01 11.46
C SER A 200 1.14 7.69 11.19
N VAL A 201 1.75 6.80 10.40
CA VAL A 201 1.12 5.53 10.01
C VAL A 201 0.81 4.66 11.21
N GLY A 202 -0.42 4.18 11.27
CA GLY A 202 -0.90 3.19 12.22
C GLY A 202 -1.76 2.13 11.56
N PHE A 203 -2.08 1.08 12.31
CA PHE A 203 -2.95 -0.02 11.86
C PHE A 203 -4.13 -0.18 12.79
N VAL A 204 -5.29 -0.53 12.22
CA VAL A 204 -6.52 -0.74 12.97
C VAL A 204 -7.12 -2.10 12.65
N ASP A 205 -7.83 -2.65 13.64
CA ASP A 205 -8.59 -3.88 13.49
C ASP A 205 -9.93 -3.64 12.74
N LYS A 206 -10.71 -4.71 12.59
CA LYS A 206 -12.03 -4.67 11.93
C LYS A 206 -13.07 -3.78 12.63
N ASP A 207 -12.83 -3.42 13.88
CA ASP A 207 -13.71 -2.59 14.69
C ASP A 207 -13.20 -1.13 14.76
N GLY A 208 -12.06 -0.85 14.13
CA GLY A 208 -11.43 0.48 14.09
C GLY A 208 -10.53 0.77 15.29
N ASN A 209 -10.26 -0.22 16.15
CA ASN A 209 -9.35 -0.04 17.26
C ASN A 209 -7.90 -0.12 16.79
N GLN A 210 -7.05 0.74 17.32
CA GLN A 210 -5.62 0.74 17.00
C GLN A 210 -4.95 -0.56 17.45
N ILE A 211 -4.27 -1.23 16.52
CA ILE A 211 -3.45 -2.40 16.80
C ILE A 211 -2.10 -1.93 17.36
N ARG A 212 -1.69 -2.50 18.50
CA ARG A 212 -0.38 -2.24 19.12
C ARG A 212 0.34 -3.57 19.33
N TYR A 213 1.45 -3.71 18.64
CA TYR A 213 2.32 -4.86 18.81
C TYR A 213 3.31 -4.65 19.95
N THR A 214 3.60 -5.71 20.70
CA THR A 214 4.66 -5.73 21.73
C THR A 214 6.01 -6.11 21.12
N ASP A 215 5.99 -6.83 20.00
CA ASP A 215 7.16 -7.29 19.27
C ASP A 215 7.12 -6.83 17.81
N TYR A 216 8.23 -6.95 17.11
CA TYR A 216 8.32 -6.61 15.70
C TYR A 216 7.38 -7.47 14.86
N TYR A 217 6.50 -6.81 14.12
CA TYR A 217 5.64 -7.45 13.14
C TYR A 217 6.34 -7.48 11.77
N SER A 218 6.54 -8.68 11.24
CA SER A 218 6.91 -8.90 9.84
C SER A 218 5.84 -9.75 9.18
N ASN A 219 5.28 -9.31 8.06
CA ASN A 219 4.26 -10.08 7.35
C ASN A 219 4.78 -11.45 6.90
N THR A 220 6.08 -11.57 6.65
CA THR A 220 6.73 -12.85 6.30
C THR A 220 6.56 -13.90 7.39
N ILE A 221 6.50 -13.48 8.65
CA ILE A 221 6.34 -14.37 9.80
C ILE A 221 4.87 -14.50 10.20
N HIS A 222 4.17 -13.37 10.33
CA HIS A 222 2.82 -13.31 10.92
C HIS A 222 1.70 -13.42 9.89
N GLY A 223 1.91 -12.89 8.68
CA GLY A 223 0.88 -12.80 7.65
C GLY A 223 0.78 -14.04 6.75
N LEU A 224 1.84 -14.83 6.60
CA LEU A 224 1.86 -16.01 5.77
C LEU A 224 1.59 -17.26 6.58
N ARG A 225 0.76 -18.16 6.04
CA ARG A 225 0.60 -19.48 6.62
C ARG A 225 1.94 -20.22 6.63
N GLN A 226 2.31 -20.75 7.76
CA GLN A 226 3.50 -21.58 7.90
C GLN A 226 3.11 -23.06 7.84
N TYR A 227 3.91 -23.85 7.13
CA TYR A 227 3.79 -25.28 7.19
C TYR A 227 4.30 -25.76 8.54
N VAL A 228 3.44 -26.40 9.31
CA VAL A 228 3.80 -27.12 10.52
C VAL A 228 3.81 -28.60 10.15
N PRO A 229 4.97 -29.26 10.09
CA PRO A 229 5.01 -30.68 9.82
C PRO A 229 4.19 -31.43 10.88
N PRO A 230 3.42 -32.45 10.48
CA PRO A 230 2.74 -33.29 11.46
C PRO A 230 3.75 -33.90 12.43
N PRO A 231 3.35 -34.15 13.69
CA PRO A 231 4.20 -34.87 14.62
C PRO A 231 4.70 -36.19 14.01
N ALA A 232 5.96 -36.53 14.27
CA ALA A 232 6.57 -37.75 13.73
C ALA A 232 5.66 -38.96 14.02
N GLY A 233 5.29 -39.71 12.97
CA GLY A 233 4.41 -40.89 13.07
C GLY A 233 2.93 -40.66 12.72
N LEU A 234 2.52 -39.43 12.43
CA LEU A 234 1.18 -39.15 11.93
C LEU A 234 1.27 -38.77 10.45
N THR A 235 0.73 -39.60 9.58
CA THR A 235 0.44 -39.23 8.19
C THR A 235 -0.72 -38.23 8.19
N PRO A 236 -0.63 -37.10 7.47
CA PRO A 236 -1.77 -36.21 7.34
C PRO A 236 -2.93 -36.95 6.69
N ALA A 237 -4.01 -37.15 7.42
CA ALA A 237 -5.19 -37.85 6.88
C ALA A 237 -5.90 -37.04 5.80
N ASP A 238 -5.72 -35.76 5.78
CA ASP A 238 -6.32 -34.81 4.83
C ASP A 238 -5.36 -33.64 4.70
N GLY A 239 -4.98 -33.24 3.51
CA GLY A 239 -4.04 -32.14 3.21
C GLY A 239 -4.39 -30.77 3.85
N GLY A 240 -4.81 -30.77 5.09
CA GLY A 240 -5.18 -29.61 5.89
C GLY A 240 -3.97 -28.84 6.37
N GLN A 241 -3.71 -27.71 5.77
CA GLN A 241 -2.81 -26.71 6.31
C GLN A 241 -3.37 -26.21 7.64
N ARG A 242 -2.71 -26.54 8.76
CA ARG A 242 -3.04 -25.91 10.04
C ARG A 242 -2.56 -24.47 10.00
N THR A 243 -3.47 -23.55 10.20
CA THR A 243 -3.15 -22.18 10.60
C THR A 243 -2.52 -22.27 11.99
N VAL A 244 -1.27 -21.83 12.11
CA VAL A 244 -0.69 -21.59 13.44
C VAL A 244 -1.36 -20.31 13.96
N GLY A 245 -2.33 -20.51 14.85
CA GLY A 245 -2.74 -19.42 15.72
C GLY A 245 -1.57 -19.09 16.63
N GLU A 246 -1.34 -17.81 16.85
CA GLU A 246 -0.41 -17.20 17.80
C GLU A 246 0.74 -18.09 18.28
N VAL A 247 1.93 -17.81 17.78
CA VAL A 247 3.15 -18.32 18.43
C VAL A 247 3.33 -17.48 19.69
N HIS A 248 2.83 -18.00 20.83
CA HIS A 248 3.33 -17.56 22.12
C HIS A 248 4.78 -18.05 22.20
N LEU A 249 5.72 -17.14 22.03
CA LEU A 249 7.10 -17.38 22.47
C LEU A 249 7.04 -17.47 24.00
N ALA A 250 7.07 -18.69 24.51
CA ALA A 250 7.31 -18.91 25.94
C ALA A 250 8.74 -18.44 26.25
N ASN A 251 8.85 -17.59 27.27
CA ASN A 251 10.11 -17.12 27.86
C ASN A 251 11.00 -18.26 28.29
#